data_85c687f47cf4eba795b68233427775f9
#
_entry.id   85c687f47cf4eba795b68233427775f9
#
_cell.length_a   1.000
_cell.length_b   1.000
_cell.length_c   1.000
_cell.angle_alpha   90.00
_cell.angle_beta   90.00
_cell.angle_gamma   90.00
#
_symmetry.space_group_name_H-M   'P 1'
#
loop_
_entity.id
_entity.type
_entity.pdbx_description
1 polymer ?
#
loop_
_entity_poly.entity_id
_entity_poly.type
_entity_poly.pdbx_seq_one_letter_code
_entity_poly.pdbx_strand_id
1 'polypeptide(L)'
;MPEQSKMEISLFSGMTILWNGTPILEHSARLNKPLELLALLLLRGDKKLTNEQLMDGLWESDEIENPAGALKNAAYSLRKFLQKADKEKRFIITESGRYIWNPEISVTTDVWEFEQEARLADQPGTPAEERIPHARRALKLYTGDLLPSLSMQQWVIQYSSYLRQTYLRTVKNLAATLCERGGREDLEETLDICNRAALLEPLHEELYRYIFNTMRRLDMKQAVLSYYPVISNLFYDELGERLSPELRDIYLWASQGANQMKENLRQIQQDLGEITRDARPIHGAYYCEYEMFKSVYQMVARSAARS
;
A
#
# COMPACT_ATOMS: atom_id res chain seq x y z
N MET A 1 19.01 5.37 -32.97
CA MET A 1 17.93 6.37 -32.97
C MET A 1 18.26 7.40 -31.92
N PRO A 2 18.12 8.72 -32.15
CA PRO A 2 18.34 9.67 -31.06
C PRO A 2 17.34 9.36 -29.95
N GLU A 3 17.82 9.22 -28.72
CA GLU A 3 17.00 9.06 -27.54
C GLU A 3 15.97 10.19 -27.50
N GLN A 4 14.70 9.83 -27.57
CA GLN A 4 13.63 10.80 -27.58
C GLN A 4 13.60 11.47 -26.22
N SER A 5 13.94 12.77 -26.20
CA SER A 5 14.00 13.55 -24.95
C SER A 5 12.69 13.42 -24.17
N LYS A 6 12.77 12.94 -22.92
CA LYS A 6 11.62 12.56 -22.09
C LYS A 6 11.64 13.29 -20.75
N MET A 7 10.48 13.82 -20.37
CA MET A 7 10.23 14.32 -19.02
C MET A 7 9.52 13.24 -18.20
N GLU A 8 10.04 12.92 -17.02
CA GLU A 8 9.44 11.99 -16.08
C GLU A 8 9.09 12.75 -14.80
N ILE A 9 7.83 12.65 -14.36
CA ILE A 9 7.32 13.42 -13.23
C ILE A 9 6.60 12.47 -12.28
N SER A 10 7.10 12.39 -11.05
CA SER A 10 6.39 11.70 -9.97
C SER A 10 5.54 12.69 -9.20
N LEU A 11 4.33 12.27 -8.85
CA LEU A 11 3.31 13.07 -8.17
C LEU A 11 2.76 12.38 -6.92
N PHE A 12 2.99 11.08 -6.77
CA PHE A 12 2.70 10.36 -5.52
C PHE A 12 3.74 10.72 -4.44
N SER A 13 3.27 10.97 -3.23
CA SER A 13 4.09 11.34 -2.06
C SER A 13 4.84 12.68 -2.18
N GLY A 14 4.61 13.46 -3.24
CA GLY A 14 5.29 14.74 -3.52
C GLY A 14 5.63 14.84 -5.00
N MET A 15 6.37 15.91 -5.38
CA MET A 15 6.75 16.10 -6.78
C MET A 15 8.25 15.93 -6.99
N THR A 16 8.61 15.11 -7.98
CA THR A 16 9.97 14.95 -8.52
C THR A 16 9.90 15.13 -10.03
N ILE A 17 10.89 15.80 -10.62
CA ILE A 17 10.94 16.03 -12.08
C ILE A 17 12.31 15.66 -12.59
N LEU A 18 12.35 14.73 -13.56
CA LEU A 18 13.55 14.28 -14.23
C LEU A 18 13.48 14.67 -15.72
N TRP A 19 14.57 15.13 -16.29
CA TRP A 19 14.75 15.33 -17.71
C TRP A 19 15.85 14.40 -18.23
N ASN A 20 15.51 13.46 -19.09
CA ASN A 20 16.43 12.41 -19.57
C ASN A 20 17.18 11.74 -18.42
N GLY A 21 16.47 11.40 -17.34
CA GLY A 21 17.04 10.77 -16.13
C GLY A 21 17.78 11.73 -15.19
N THR A 22 17.99 13.00 -15.57
CA THR A 22 18.68 13.99 -14.71
C THR A 22 17.65 14.79 -13.89
N PRO A 23 17.76 14.87 -12.55
CA PRO A 23 16.82 15.61 -11.73
C PRO A 23 16.95 17.10 -11.95
N ILE A 24 15.81 17.75 -12.25
CA ILE A 24 15.65 19.21 -12.28
C ILE A 24 14.84 19.75 -11.10
N LEU A 25 14.08 18.88 -10.48
CA LEU A 25 13.46 19.04 -9.18
C LEU A 25 13.63 17.71 -8.40
N GLU A 26 14.42 17.74 -7.34
CA GLU A 26 14.43 16.66 -6.36
C GLU A 26 13.13 16.73 -5.53
N HIS A 27 12.84 15.66 -4.82
CA HIS A 27 11.60 15.52 -4.07
C HIS A 27 11.21 16.81 -3.33
N SER A 28 10.07 17.42 -3.74
CA SER A 28 9.54 18.62 -3.12
C SER A 28 8.24 18.30 -2.40
N ALA A 29 8.27 18.46 -1.07
CA ALA A 29 7.09 18.31 -0.22
C ALA A 29 6.17 19.54 -0.27
N ARG A 30 6.67 20.72 -0.70
CA ARG A 30 5.88 21.94 -0.87
C ARG A 30 5.97 22.44 -2.29
N LEU A 31 4.82 22.63 -2.91
CA LEU A 31 4.72 23.17 -4.25
C LEU A 31 4.41 24.66 -4.19
N ASN A 32 5.02 25.39 -5.15
CA ASN A 32 4.64 26.78 -5.45
C ASN A 32 3.66 26.80 -6.62
N LYS A 33 2.99 27.92 -6.85
CA LYS A 33 1.96 28.06 -7.90
C LYS A 33 2.39 27.65 -9.32
N PRO A 34 3.64 27.91 -9.79
CA PRO A 34 4.13 27.35 -11.05
C PRO A 34 4.13 25.80 -11.10
N LEU A 35 4.55 25.12 -10.04
CA LEU A 35 4.55 23.66 -9.98
C LEU A 35 3.14 23.09 -9.82
N GLU A 36 2.27 23.75 -9.06
CA GLU A 36 0.83 23.45 -9.01
C GLU A 36 0.19 23.53 -10.40
N LEU A 37 0.52 24.60 -11.17
CA LEU A 37 0.07 24.73 -12.56
C LEU A 37 0.56 23.57 -13.42
N LEU A 38 1.82 23.14 -13.28
CA LEU A 38 2.35 21.97 -14.00
C LEU A 38 1.54 20.71 -13.68
N ALA A 39 1.31 20.42 -12.41
CA ALA A 39 0.51 19.26 -11.98
C ALA A 39 -0.90 19.31 -12.58
N LEU A 40 -1.56 20.45 -12.53
CA LEU A 40 -2.90 20.64 -13.05
C LEU A 40 -2.96 20.45 -14.58
N LEU A 41 -1.99 20.98 -15.32
CA LEU A 41 -1.87 20.80 -16.77
C LEU A 41 -1.64 19.35 -17.16
N LEU A 42 -0.86 18.59 -16.39
CA LEU A 42 -0.59 17.19 -16.68
C LEU A 42 -1.77 16.30 -16.30
N LEU A 43 -2.27 16.40 -15.08
CA LEU A 43 -3.31 15.49 -14.58
C LEU A 43 -4.70 15.72 -15.20
N ARG A 44 -4.94 16.90 -15.77
CA ARG A 44 -6.22 17.26 -16.43
C ARG A 44 -6.04 17.77 -17.86
N GLY A 45 -4.83 17.67 -18.42
CA GLY A 45 -4.50 18.25 -19.73
C GLY A 45 -5.20 17.59 -20.91
N ASP A 46 -5.65 16.35 -20.77
CA ASP A 46 -6.49 15.66 -21.76
C ASP A 46 -7.82 16.40 -22.01
N LYS A 47 -8.34 17.12 -21.02
CA LYS A 47 -9.57 17.93 -21.09
C LYS A 47 -9.36 19.34 -21.62
N LYS A 48 -8.14 19.72 -22.03
CA LYS A 48 -7.79 21.07 -22.53
C LYS A 48 -8.41 22.19 -21.68
N LEU A 49 -8.03 22.26 -20.40
CA LEU A 49 -8.56 23.19 -19.41
C LEU A 49 -8.58 24.64 -19.96
N THR A 50 -9.65 25.36 -19.67
CA THR A 50 -9.72 26.78 -19.90
C THR A 50 -8.87 27.55 -18.88
N ASN A 51 -8.50 28.81 -19.19
CA ASN A 51 -7.79 29.64 -18.22
C ASN A 51 -8.61 29.88 -16.94
N GLU A 52 -9.93 29.96 -17.03
CA GLU A 52 -10.82 30.02 -15.86
C GLU A 52 -10.69 28.80 -15.00
N GLN A 53 -10.76 27.59 -15.58
CA GLN A 53 -10.58 26.34 -14.86
C GLN A 53 -9.18 26.20 -14.23
N LEU A 54 -8.15 26.75 -14.87
CA LEU A 54 -6.80 26.81 -14.29
C LEU A 54 -6.74 27.79 -13.12
N MET A 55 -7.40 28.95 -13.22
CA MET A 55 -7.48 29.93 -12.14
C MET A 55 -8.23 29.33 -10.93
N ASP A 56 -9.40 28.74 -11.15
CA ASP A 56 -10.20 28.09 -10.12
C ASP A 56 -9.46 26.92 -9.42
N GLY A 57 -8.63 26.20 -10.18
CA GLY A 57 -7.81 25.11 -9.64
C GLY A 57 -6.58 25.58 -8.87
N LEU A 58 -6.08 26.79 -9.11
CA LEU A 58 -4.88 27.31 -8.47
C LEU A 58 -5.18 28.23 -7.29
N TRP A 59 -6.32 28.92 -7.31
CA TRP A 59 -6.71 29.87 -6.28
C TRP A 59 -8.19 29.70 -5.94
N GLU A 60 -8.53 29.85 -4.67
CA GLU A 60 -9.92 30.00 -4.26
C GLU A 60 -10.46 31.36 -4.74
N SER A 61 -11.75 31.41 -5.07
CA SER A 61 -12.36 32.52 -5.84
C SER A 61 -12.17 33.91 -5.26
N ASP A 62 -11.85 34.04 -3.98
CA ASP A 62 -11.79 35.31 -3.25
C ASP A 62 -10.35 35.73 -2.83
N GLU A 63 -9.33 34.95 -3.20
CA GLU A 63 -7.95 35.18 -2.71
C GLU A 63 -7.16 36.23 -3.51
N ILE A 64 -7.57 36.56 -4.74
CA ILE A 64 -6.73 37.41 -5.65
C ILE A 64 -7.54 38.40 -6.44
N GLU A 65 -7.14 39.70 -6.38
CA GLU A 65 -7.75 40.77 -7.14
C GLU A 65 -7.59 40.65 -8.68
N ASN A 66 -6.50 39.99 -9.15
CA ASN A 66 -6.23 39.78 -10.57
C ASN A 66 -5.77 38.36 -10.90
N PRO A 67 -6.69 37.38 -10.95
CA PRO A 67 -6.35 35.98 -11.23
C PRO A 67 -5.69 35.77 -12.61
N ALA A 68 -6.12 36.51 -13.65
CA ALA A 68 -5.56 36.40 -14.98
C ALA A 68 -4.09 36.87 -15.05
N GLY A 69 -3.74 37.92 -14.34
CA GLY A 69 -2.36 38.38 -14.19
C GLY A 69 -1.50 37.36 -13.38
N ALA A 70 -2.06 36.81 -12.33
CA ALA A 70 -1.41 35.79 -11.50
C ALA A 70 -1.14 34.50 -12.32
N LEU A 71 -2.10 34.02 -13.11
CA LEU A 71 -1.93 32.86 -14.00
C LEU A 71 -0.83 33.11 -15.04
N LYS A 72 -0.80 34.29 -15.66
CA LYS A 72 0.26 34.68 -16.62
C LYS A 72 1.65 34.64 -15.96
N ASN A 73 1.77 35.13 -14.72
CA ASN A 73 3.02 35.12 -13.96
C ASN A 73 3.41 33.70 -13.56
N ALA A 74 2.47 32.87 -13.15
CA ALA A 74 2.72 31.45 -12.84
C ALA A 74 3.21 30.70 -14.08
N ALA A 75 2.57 30.87 -15.23
CA ALA A 75 2.97 30.28 -16.50
C ALA A 75 4.35 30.77 -16.98
N TYR A 76 4.66 32.06 -16.82
CA TYR A 76 6.00 32.57 -17.10
C TYR A 76 7.07 31.96 -16.22
N SER A 77 6.82 31.91 -14.91
CA SER A 77 7.74 31.31 -13.91
C SER A 77 7.94 29.82 -14.16
N LEU A 78 6.87 29.10 -14.53
CA LEU A 78 6.95 27.69 -14.90
C LEU A 78 7.83 27.47 -16.13
N ARG A 79 7.62 28.25 -17.18
CA ARG A 79 8.47 28.20 -18.39
C ARG A 79 9.93 28.44 -18.07
N LYS A 80 10.24 29.46 -17.26
CA LYS A 80 11.59 29.77 -16.81
C LYS A 80 12.20 28.63 -15.96
N PHE A 81 11.39 27.99 -15.13
CA PHE A 81 11.83 26.83 -14.34
C PHE A 81 12.18 25.64 -15.26
N LEU A 82 11.30 25.30 -16.19
CA LEU A 82 11.50 24.16 -17.10
C LEU A 82 12.66 24.36 -18.09
N GLN A 83 13.01 25.62 -18.41
CA GLN A 83 14.21 25.95 -19.19
C GLN A 83 15.53 25.53 -18.54
N LYS A 84 15.52 25.16 -17.23
CA LYS A 84 16.69 24.54 -16.59
C LYS A 84 16.98 23.15 -17.17
N ALA A 85 15.96 22.45 -17.66
CA ALA A 85 16.10 21.16 -18.33
C ALA A 85 16.71 21.32 -19.74
N ASP A 86 16.13 22.23 -20.53
CA ASP A 86 16.54 22.51 -21.89
C ASP A 86 16.11 23.93 -22.28
N LYS A 87 17.07 24.81 -22.62
CA LYS A 87 16.82 26.20 -22.94
C LYS A 87 16.15 26.43 -24.31
N GLU A 88 16.30 25.45 -25.20
CA GLU A 88 15.79 25.52 -26.56
C GLU A 88 14.34 25.03 -26.66
N LYS A 89 13.90 24.21 -25.67
CA LYS A 89 12.58 23.61 -25.68
C LYS A 89 11.52 24.47 -25.02
N ARG A 90 10.35 24.52 -25.67
CA ARG A 90 9.15 25.20 -25.14
C ARG A 90 8.22 24.12 -24.52
N PHE A 91 8.38 23.82 -23.25
CA PHE A 91 7.58 22.81 -22.54
C PHE A 91 6.11 23.21 -22.41
N ILE A 92 5.82 24.48 -22.13
CA ILE A 92 4.47 25.01 -22.02
C ILE A 92 4.21 25.97 -23.17
N ILE A 93 3.25 25.64 -24.02
CA ILE A 93 2.82 26.48 -25.15
C ILE A 93 1.44 27.12 -24.87
N THR A 94 1.07 28.04 -25.72
CA THR A 94 -0.27 28.65 -25.72
C THR A 94 -0.94 28.29 -27.05
N GLU A 95 -2.02 27.51 -26.97
CA GLU A 95 -2.82 27.11 -28.11
C GLU A 95 -4.26 27.60 -27.92
N SER A 96 -4.78 28.35 -28.88
CA SER A 96 -6.13 28.95 -28.82
C SER A 96 -6.42 29.71 -27.51
N GLY A 97 -5.40 30.43 -27.00
CA GLY A 97 -5.49 31.18 -25.75
C GLY A 97 -5.38 30.37 -24.46
N ARG A 98 -5.14 29.08 -24.53
CA ARG A 98 -5.01 28.15 -23.36
C ARG A 98 -3.57 27.75 -23.18
N TYR A 99 -3.16 27.55 -21.91
CA TYR A 99 -1.87 26.95 -21.59
C TYR A 99 -2.00 25.44 -21.66
N ILE A 100 -1.08 24.81 -22.40
CA ILE A 100 -1.01 23.34 -22.51
C ILE A 100 0.45 22.87 -22.43
N TRP A 101 0.65 21.61 -22.04
CA TRP A 101 1.93 20.95 -22.25
C TRP A 101 2.19 20.79 -23.76
N ASN A 102 3.42 21.04 -24.20
CA ASN A 102 3.77 20.90 -25.61
C ASN A 102 3.73 19.42 -26.03
N PRO A 103 2.83 19.01 -26.95
CA PRO A 103 2.69 17.60 -27.35
C PRO A 103 3.91 17.04 -28.08
N GLU A 104 4.83 17.90 -28.57
CA GLU A 104 6.09 17.47 -29.17
C GLU A 104 7.12 16.97 -28.12
N ILE A 105 6.88 17.20 -26.85
CA ILE A 105 7.76 16.81 -25.75
C ILE A 105 7.13 15.65 -25.01
N SER A 106 7.78 14.47 -25.09
CA SER A 106 7.34 13.29 -24.37
C SER A 106 7.37 13.53 -22.86
N VAL A 107 6.28 13.22 -22.20
CA VAL A 107 6.15 13.28 -20.74
C VAL A 107 5.42 12.05 -20.23
N THR A 108 5.86 11.52 -19.09
CA THR A 108 5.16 10.49 -18.36
C THR A 108 5.01 10.91 -16.90
N THR A 109 3.95 10.42 -16.26
CA THR A 109 3.75 10.58 -14.83
C THR A 109 3.51 9.20 -14.19
N ASP A 110 3.96 9.03 -12.95
CA ASP A 110 3.66 7.85 -12.14
C ASP A 110 2.14 7.62 -12.00
N VAL A 111 1.35 8.70 -11.96
CA VAL A 111 -0.12 8.64 -11.91
C VAL A 111 -0.70 8.05 -13.20
N TRP A 112 -0.26 8.49 -14.39
CA TRP A 112 -0.76 7.93 -15.65
C TRP A 112 -0.35 6.48 -15.84
N GLU A 113 0.90 6.16 -15.47
CA GLU A 113 1.40 4.79 -15.52
C GLU A 113 0.59 3.89 -14.57
N PHE A 114 0.31 4.36 -13.35
CA PHE A 114 -0.57 3.68 -12.40
C PHE A 114 -1.97 3.43 -12.98
N GLU A 115 -2.61 4.47 -13.52
CA GLU A 115 -3.95 4.34 -14.10
C GLU A 115 -3.99 3.36 -15.29
N GLN A 116 -2.95 3.41 -16.13
CA GLN A 116 -2.82 2.49 -17.27
C GLN A 116 -2.64 1.05 -16.81
N GLU A 117 -1.73 0.80 -15.88
CA GLU A 117 -1.45 -0.54 -15.33
C GLU A 117 -2.67 -1.08 -14.57
N ALA A 118 -3.33 -0.26 -13.77
CA ALA A 118 -4.55 -0.65 -13.05
C ALA A 118 -5.70 -1.02 -14.03
N ARG A 119 -5.84 -0.28 -15.14
CA ARG A 119 -6.83 -0.58 -16.17
C ARG A 119 -6.54 -1.90 -16.89
N LEU A 120 -5.27 -2.17 -17.22
CA LEU A 120 -4.85 -3.43 -17.83
C LEU A 120 -5.06 -4.62 -16.88
N ALA A 121 -4.79 -4.40 -15.58
CA ALA A 121 -5.05 -5.40 -14.54
C ALA A 121 -6.55 -5.74 -14.38
N ASP A 122 -7.43 -4.79 -14.69
CA ASP A 122 -8.89 -4.94 -14.53
C ASP A 122 -9.61 -5.25 -15.86
N GLN A 123 -8.87 -5.53 -16.94
CA GLN A 123 -9.45 -5.75 -18.26
C GLN A 123 -10.25 -7.06 -18.31
N PRO A 124 -11.56 -6.99 -18.57
CA PRO A 124 -12.41 -8.17 -18.64
C PRO A 124 -11.98 -9.15 -19.74
N GLY A 125 -12.05 -10.46 -19.45
CA GLY A 125 -11.72 -11.51 -20.41
C GLY A 125 -10.23 -11.79 -20.58
N THR A 126 -9.35 -11.01 -19.95
CA THR A 126 -7.90 -11.26 -19.97
C THR A 126 -7.54 -12.34 -18.96
N PRO A 127 -6.69 -13.34 -19.31
CA PRO A 127 -6.22 -14.37 -18.38
C PRO A 127 -5.51 -13.78 -17.15
N ALA A 128 -5.60 -14.50 -16.01
CA ALA A 128 -4.99 -14.08 -14.76
C ALA A 128 -3.47 -13.84 -14.89
N GLU A 129 -2.78 -14.70 -15.63
CA GLU A 129 -1.33 -14.64 -15.87
C GLU A 129 -0.88 -13.33 -16.54
N GLU A 130 -1.74 -12.76 -17.38
CA GLU A 130 -1.48 -11.48 -18.05
C GLU A 130 -1.85 -10.29 -17.14
N ARG A 131 -2.91 -10.41 -16.33
CA ARG A 131 -3.38 -9.34 -15.44
C ARG A 131 -2.51 -9.15 -14.21
N ILE A 132 -2.00 -10.23 -13.60
CA ILE A 132 -1.18 -10.20 -12.38
C ILE A 132 0.04 -9.28 -12.51
N PRO A 133 0.87 -9.36 -13.58
CA PRO A 133 2.00 -8.45 -13.75
C PRO A 133 1.61 -6.97 -13.80
N HIS A 134 0.47 -6.64 -14.44
CA HIS A 134 -0.06 -5.28 -14.48
C HIS A 134 -0.49 -4.81 -13.08
N ALA A 135 -1.24 -5.64 -12.34
CA ALA A 135 -1.64 -5.33 -10.97
C ALA A 135 -0.41 -5.05 -10.07
N ARG A 136 0.61 -5.92 -10.13
CA ARG A 136 1.85 -5.74 -9.35
C ARG A 136 2.56 -4.43 -9.70
N ARG A 137 2.62 -4.05 -10.99
CA ARG A 137 3.20 -2.76 -11.41
C ARG A 137 2.39 -1.59 -10.91
N ALA A 138 1.06 -1.63 -11.03
CA ALA A 138 0.19 -0.60 -10.49
C ALA A 138 0.42 -0.39 -8.98
N LEU A 139 0.41 -1.48 -8.18
CA LEU A 139 0.62 -1.39 -6.74
C LEU A 139 2.01 -0.87 -6.35
N LYS A 140 3.02 -1.10 -7.19
CA LYS A 140 4.38 -0.56 -6.99
C LYS A 140 4.45 0.95 -7.26
N LEU A 141 3.68 1.44 -8.24
CA LEU A 141 3.65 2.85 -8.61
C LEU A 141 2.93 3.72 -7.56
N TYR A 142 1.91 3.16 -6.89
CA TYR A 142 1.16 3.88 -5.85
C TYR A 142 1.95 3.92 -4.54
N THR A 143 2.80 4.93 -4.38
CA THR A 143 3.71 5.06 -3.22
C THR A 143 3.14 5.87 -2.07
N GLY A 144 1.97 6.48 -2.22
CA GLY A 144 1.31 7.31 -1.21
C GLY A 144 0.31 8.28 -1.81
N ASP A 145 -0.08 9.29 -1.05
CA ASP A 145 -1.09 10.26 -1.48
C ASP A 145 -0.59 11.15 -2.62
N LEU A 146 -1.52 11.50 -3.51
CA LEU A 146 -1.29 12.47 -4.58
C LEU A 146 -1.01 13.84 -3.98
N LEU A 147 0.16 14.43 -4.31
CA LEU A 147 0.53 15.80 -3.97
C LEU A 147 0.13 16.20 -2.53
N PRO A 148 0.71 15.62 -1.47
CA PRO A 148 0.26 15.81 -0.09
C PRO A 148 0.17 17.28 0.35
N SER A 149 1.03 18.15 -0.19
CA SER A 149 1.00 19.60 0.11
C SER A 149 -0.24 20.33 -0.44
N LEU A 150 -0.97 19.70 -1.35
CA LEU A 150 -2.18 20.23 -1.98
C LEU A 150 -3.43 19.45 -1.56
N SER A 151 -3.35 18.63 -0.52
CA SER A 151 -4.43 17.74 -0.07
C SER A 151 -5.74 18.46 0.28
N MET A 152 -5.70 19.76 0.55
CA MET A 152 -6.89 20.57 0.83
C MET A 152 -7.55 21.17 -0.45
N GLN A 153 -6.89 21.12 -1.59
CA GLN A 153 -7.45 21.63 -2.84
C GLN A 153 -8.52 20.67 -3.39
N GLN A 154 -9.67 21.21 -3.77
CA GLN A 154 -10.83 20.42 -4.18
C GLN A 154 -10.51 19.45 -5.34
N TRP A 155 -9.75 19.88 -6.35
CA TRP A 155 -9.40 19.02 -7.47
C TRP A 155 -8.45 17.87 -7.08
N VAL A 156 -7.56 18.10 -6.08
CA VAL A 156 -6.67 17.07 -5.53
C VAL A 156 -7.48 16.08 -4.72
N ILE A 157 -8.40 16.54 -3.86
CA ILE A 157 -9.29 15.68 -3.06
C ILE A 157 -10.05 14.71 -3.97
N GLN A 158 -10.68 15.24 -5.02
CA GLN A 158 -11.46 14.40 -5.95
C GLN A 158 -10.60 13.38 -6.68
N TYR A 159 -9.43 13.80 -7.14
CA TYR A 159 -8.55 12.91 -7.90
C TYR A 159 -7.85 11.88 -6.99
N SER A 160 -7.41 12.29 -5.81
CA SER A 160 -6.87 11.38 -4.78
C SER A 160 -7.88 10.31 -4.38
N SER A 161 -9.14 10.68 -4.18
CA SER A 161 -10.22 9.73 -3.87
C SER A 161 -10.39 8.70 -4.99
N TYR A 162 -10.40 9.13 -6.24
CA TYR A 162 -10.46 8.23 -7.40
C TYR A 162 -9.25 7.29 -7.47
N LEU A 163 -8.02 7.80 -7.31
CA LEU A 163 -6.80 7.00 -7.33
C LEU A 163 -6.77 5.98 -6.19
N ARG A 164 -7.20 6.39 -4.99
CA ARG A 164 -7.29 5.52 -3.82
C ARG A 164 -8.29 4.38 -4.01
N GLN A 165 -9.47 4.68 -4.55
CA GLN A 165 -10.46 3.64 -4.90
C GLN A 165 -9.93 2.69 -5.98
N THR A 166 -9.20 3.21 -6.97
CA THR A 166 -8.57 2.39 -8.01
C THR A 166 -7.50 1.48 -7.43
N TYR A 167 -6.67 2.00 -6.52
CA TYR A 167 -5.67 1.22 -5.79
C TYR A 167 -6.31 0.08 -4.99
N LEU A 168 -7.32 0.38 -4.16
CA LEU A 168 -8.01 -0.63 -3.36
C LEU A 168 -8.67 -1.71 -4.21
N ARG A 169 -9.30 -1.32 -5.33
CA ARG A 169 -9.88 -2.26 -6.29
C ARG A 169 -8.79 -3.17 -6.88
N THR A 170 -7.65 -2.63 -7.28
CA THR A 170 -6.52 -3.40 -7.81
C THR A 170 -5.97 -4.38 -6.76
N VAL A 171 -5.80 -3.94 -5.50
CA VAL A 171 -5.39 -4.82 -4.39
C VAL A 171 -6.37 -5.98 -4.22
N LYS A 172 -7.68 -5.69 -4.15
CA LYS A 172 -8.71 -6.72 -3.94
C LYS A 172 -8.78 -7.72 -5.08
N ASN A 173 -8.73 -7.25 -6.33
CA ASN A 173 -8.76 -8.12 -7.51
C ASN A 173 -7.50 -9.00 -7.59
N LEU A 174 -6.33 -8.46 -7.27
CA LEU A 174 -5.10 -9.25 -7.20
C LEU A 174 -5.17 -10.28 -6.06
N ALA A 175 -5.58 -9.87 -4.85
CA ALA A 175 -5.72 -10.75 -3.70
C ALA A 175 -6.70 -11.91 -3.98
N ALA A 176 -7.86 -11.63 -4.60
CA ALA A 176 -8.81 -12.66 -5.00
C ALA A 176 -8.17 -13.67 -5.97
N THR A 177 -7.50 -13.18 -7.01
CA THR A 177 -6.83 -14.02 -8.02
C THR A 177 -5.73 -14.89 -7.41
N LEU A 178 -4.90 -14.34 -6.54
CA LEU A 178 -3.84 -15.07 -5.84
C LEU A 178 -4.42 -16.12 -4.87
N CYS A 179 -5.49 -15.76 -4.16
CA CYS A 179 -6.21 -16.70 -3.29
C CYS A 179 -6.84 -17.86 -4.08
N GLU A 180 -7.36 -17.64 -5.29
CA GLU A 180 -7.91 -18.68 -6.17
C GLU A 180 -6.80 -19.64 -6.62
N ARG A 181 -5.63 -19.14 -7.01
CA ARG A 181 -4.46 -19.97 -7.34
C ARG A 181 -4.00 -20.80 -6.15
N GLY A 182 -4.00 -20.25 -4.97
CA GLY A 182 -3.83 -20.93 -3.69
C GLY A 182 -2.44 -21.46 -3.40
N GLY A 183 -1.44 -21.12 -4.20
CA GLY A 183 -0.04 -21.42 -3.91
C GLY A 183 0.45 -20.73 -2.62
N ARG A 184 1.43 -21.30 -1.94
CA ARG A 184 1.96 -20.71 -0.70
C ARG A 184 2.52 -19.31 -0.95
N GLU A 185 3.28 -19.11 -2.02
CA GLU A 185 3.83 -17.81 -2.42
C GLU A 185 2.72 -16.80 -2.74
N ASP A 186 1.65 -17.25 -3.42
CA ASP A 186 0.48 -16.41 -3.72
C ASP A 186 -0.23 -15.95 -2.44
N LEU A 187 -0.33 -16.82 -1.45
CA LEU A 187 -0.92 -16.49 -0.14
C LEU A 187 -0.04 -15.52 0.65
N GLU A 188 1.28 -15.73 0.64
CA GLU A 188 2.23 -14.82 1.28
C GLU A 188 2.21 -13.42 0.61
N GLU A 189 2.13 -13.37 -0.72
CA GLU A 189 1.95 -12.11 -1.45
C GLU A 189 0.61 -11.44 -1.12
N THR A 190 -0.47 -12.21 -0.99
CA THR A 190 -1.78 -11.68 -0.57
C THR A 190 -1.70 -10.99 0.79
N LEU A 191 -1.00 -11.60 1.76
CA LEU A 191 -0.79 -10.96 3.07
C LEU A 191 -0.02 -9.65 2.94
N ASP A 192 1.05 -9.62 2.16
CA ASP A 192 1.88 -8.43 1.98
C ASP A 192 1.09 -7.27 1.35
N ILE A 193 0.40 -7.50 0.23
CA ILE A 193 -0.35 -6.44 -0.45
C ILE A 193 -1.54 -5.93 0.37
N CYS A 194 -2.28 -6.83 1.05
CA CYS A 194 -3.41 -6.43 1.88
C CYS A 194 -2.97 -5.71 3.15
N ASN A 195 -1.87 -6.12 3.80
CA ASN A 195 -1.32 -5.39 4.95
C ASN A 195 -0.84 -3.99 4.57
N ARG A 196 -0.16 -3.83 3.42
CA ARG A 196 0.22 -2.50 2.92
C ARG A 196 -0.99 -1.63 2.62
N ALA A 197 -2.05 -2.19 2.04
CA ALA A 197 -3.29 -1.47 1.78
C ALA A 197 -4.01 -1.08 3.08
N ALA A 198 -4.00 -1.93 4.11
CA ALA A 198 -4.58 -1.65 5.41
C ALA A 198 -3.86 -0.53 6.18
N LEU A 199 -2.58 -0.25 5.89
CA LEU A 199 -1.88 0.93 6.43
C LEU A 199 -2.42 2.23 5.83
N LEU A 200 -2.89 2.22 4.59
CA LEU A 200 -3.48 3.38 3.92
C LEU A 200 -4.97 3.53 4.23
N GLU A 201 -5.67 2.41 4.40
CA GLU A 201 -7.12 2.34 4.66
C GLU A 201 -7.41 1.43 5.87
N PRO A 202 -7.09 1.88 7.08
CA PRO A 202 -7.15 1.03 8.27
C PRO A 202 -8.57 0.63 8.68
N LEU A 203 -9.62 1.32 8.18
CA LEU A 203 -11.01 1.01 8.46
C LEU A 203 -11.72 0.25 7.31
N HIS A 204 -10.95 -0.30 6.36
CA HIS A 204 -11.51 -1.08 5.26
C HIS A 204 -11.56 -2.57 5.60
N GLU A 205 -12.67 -3.04 6.18
CA GLU A 205 -12.83 -4.41 6.71
C GLU A 205 -12.55 -5.51 5.68
N GLU A 206 -12.85 -5.29 4.40
CA GLU A 206 -12.63 -6.29 3.35
C GLU A 206 -11.15 -6.68 3.21
N LEU A 207 -10.21 -5.76 3.47
CA LEU A 207 -8.78 -6.08 3.49
C LEU A 207 -8.43 -7.06 4.60
N TYR A 208 -9.00 -6.86 5.79
CA TYR A 208 -8.80 -7.78 6.92
C TYR A 208 -9.45 -9.15 6.67
N ARG A 209 -10.52 -9.20 5.88
CA ARG A 209 -11.10 -10.47 5.41
C ARG A 209 -10.08 -11.27 4.61
N TYR A 210 -9.39 -10.66 3.64
CA TYR A 210 -8.29 -11.32 2.91
C TYR A 210 -7.16 -11.72 3.85
N ILE A 211 -6.72 -10.83 4.74
CA ILE A 211 -5.61 -11.08 5.68
C ILE A 211 -5.93 -12.29 6.57
N PHE A 212 -7.05 -12.29 7.28
CA PHE A 212 -7.38 -13.34 8.24
C PHE A 212 -7.72 -14.68 7.56
N ASN A 213 -8.42 -14.67 6.42
CA ASN A 213 -8.65 -15.89 5.65
C ASN A 213 -7.35 -16.50 5.14
N THR A 214 -6.41 -15.67 4.69
CA THR A 214 -5.09 -16.11 4.24
C THR A 214 -4.25 -16.65 5.41
N MET A 215 -4.25 -15.97 6.56
CA MET A 215 -3.61 -16.48 7.79
C MET A 215 -4.18 -17.84 8.21
N ARG A 216 -5.51 -18.06 8.10
CA ARG A 216 -6.15 -19.34 8.36
C ARG A 216 -5.67 -20.42 7.40
N ARG A 217 -5.55 -20.13 6.10
CA ARG A 217 -5.04 -21.07 5.10
C ARG A 217 -3.58 -21.43 5.29
N LEU A 218 -2.78 -20.53 5.85
CA LEU A 218 -1.37 -20.73 6.20
C LEU A 218 -1.17 -21.31 7.62
N ASP A 219 -2.26 -21.65 8.35
CA ASP A 219 -2.28 -22.11 9.75
C ASP A 219 -1.55 -21.18 10.74
N MET A 220 -1.61 -19.87 10.50
CA MET A 220 -0.94 -18.83 11.32
C MET A 220 -1.78 -18.44 12.55
N LYS A 221 -2.15 -19.41 13.40
CA LYS A 221 -3.06 -19.20 14.55
C LYS A 221 -2.58 -18.11 15.50
N GLN A 222 -1.28 -18.09 15.82
CA GLN A 222 -0.72 -17.08 16.73
C GLN A 222 -0.83 -15.66 16.18
N ALA A 223 -0.61 -15.47 14.86
CA ALA A 223 -0.78 -14.19 14.20
C ALA A 223 -2.25 -13.72 14.27
N VAL A 224 -3.22 -14.60 14.03
CA VAL A 224 -4.64 -14.29 14.17
C VAL A 224 -4.96 -13.85 15.60
N LEU A 225 -4.49 -14.60 16.62
CA LEU A 225 -4.76 -14.31 18.03
C LEU A 225 -4.17 -12.96 18.49
N SER A 226 -3.03 -12.56 17.96
CA SER A 226 -2.41 -11.28 18.28
C SER A 226 -3.00 -10.10 17.50
N TYR A 227 -3.37 -10.31 16.24
CA TYR A 227 -3.79 -9.22 15.34
C TYR A 227 -5.29 -8.89 15.46
N TYR A 228 -6.16 -9.90 15.60
CA TYR A 228 -7.61 -9.70 15.68
C TYR A 228 -8.05 -8.72 16.80
N PRO A 229 -7.56 -8.80 18.05
CA PRO A 229 -7.94 -7.84 19.09
C PRO A 229 -7.56 -6.40 18.75
N VAL A 230 -6.41 -6.19 18.10
CA VAL A 230 -5.96 -4.86 17.69
C VAL A 230 -6.93 -4.25 16.69
N ILE A 231 -7.30 -5.01 15.66
CA ILE A 231 -8.23 -4.54 14.62
C ILE A 231 -9.66 -4.39 15.18
N SER A 232 -10.09 -5.30 16.04
CA SER A 232 -11.41 -5.21 16.69
C SER A 232 -11.55 -3.95 17.54
N ASN A 233 -10.49 -3.58 18.29
CA ASN A 233 -10.48 -2.33 19.06
C ASN A 233 -10.46 -1.11 18.14
N LEU A 234 -9.65 -1.12 17.08
CA LEU A 234 -9.61 -0.03 16.11
C LEU A 234 -11.00 0.27 15.53
N PHE A 235 -11.73 -0.76 15.07
CA PHE A 235 -13.07 -0.57 14.51
C PHE A 235 -14.08 -0.10 15.56
N TYR A 236 -13.96 -0.61 16.79
CA TYR A 236 -14.85 -0.17 17.86
C TYR A 236 -14.59 1.28 18.29
N ASP A 237 -13.33 1.68 18.43
CA ASP A 237 -12.94 3.02 18.87
C ASP A 237 -13.26 4.09 17.82
N GLU A 238 -13.05 3.79 16.52
CA GLU A 238 -13.25 4.76 15.44
C GLU A 238 -14.68 4.79 14.88
N LEU A 239 -15.38 3.64 14.81
CA LEU A 239 -16.69 3.53 14.18
C LEU A 239 -17.81 3.14 15.15
N GLY A 240 -17.47 2.70 16.37
CA GLY A 240 -18.46 2.10 17.29
C GLY A 240 -18.96 0.73 16.84
N GLU A 241 -18.33 0.13 15.83
CA GLU A 241 -18.78 -1.10 15.19
C GLU A 241 -17.92 -2.31 15.59
N ARG A 242 -18.52 -3.50 15.49
CA ARG A 242 -17.81 -4.78 15.67
C ARG A 242 -17.48 -5.36 14.31
N LEU A 243 -16.33 -6.05 14.24
CA LEU A 243 -15.96 -6.83 13.06
C LEU A 243 -17.02 -7.89 12.73
N SER A 244 -17.13 -8.23 11.45
CA SER A 244 -18.09 -9.20 10.93
C SER A 244 -18.00 -10.56 11.62
N PRO A 245 -19.10 -11.33 11.64
CA PRO A 245 -19.11 -12.69 12.19
C PRO A 245 -18.05 -13.60 11.55
N GLU A 246 -17.78 -13.45 10.25
CA GLU A 246 -16.75 -14.21 9.54
C GLU A 246 -15.36 -14.06 10.18
N LEU A 247 -14.95 -12.84 10.48
CA LEU A 247 -13.65 -12.56 11.12
C LEU A 247 -13.60 -13.08 12.54
N ARG A 248 -14.70 -13.00 13.27
CA ARG A 248 -14.84 -13.57 14.61
C ARG A 248 -14.70 -15.08 14.60
N ASP A 249 -15.27 -15.77 13.62
CA ASP A 249 -15.18 -17.23 13.48
C ASP A 249 -13.74 -17.67 13.23
N ILE A 250 -12.95 -16.89 12.47
CA ILE A 250 -11.51 -17.15 12.28
C ILE A 250 -10.75 -17.00 13.60
N TYR A 251 -11.08 -16.00 14.41
CA TYR A 251 -10.48 -15.84 15.75
C TYR A 251 -10.83 -17.00 16.67
N LEU A 252 -12.10 -17.46 16.69
CA LEU A 252 -12.53 -18.61 17.47
C LEU A 252 -11.81 -19.89 17.04
N TRP A 253 -11.65 -20.13 15.72
CA TRP A 253 -10.86 -21.23 15.20
C TRP A 253 -9.40 -21.21 15.72
N ALA A 254 -8.76 -20.04 15.70
CA ALA A 254 -7.40 -19.89 16.23
C ALA A 254 -7.33 -20.14 17.74
N SER A 255 -8.34 -19.69 18.50
CA SER A 255 -8.43 -19.84 19.97
C SER A 255 -8.62 -21.30 20.41
N GLN A 256 -9.40 -22.09 19.67
CA GLN A 256 -9.61 -23.51 19.98
C GLN A 256 -8.31 -24.28 19.92
N GLY A 257 -7.46 -24.03 18.90
CA GLY A 257 -6.15 -24.65 18.80
C GLY A 257 -5.20 -24.30 19.96
N ALA A 258 -5.25 -23.05 20.44
CA ALA A 258 -4.43 -22.62 21.58
C ALA A 258 -4.90 -23.21 22.91
N ASN A 259 -6.21 -23.39 23.10
CA ASN A 259 -6.78 -24.00 24.30
C ASN A 259 -6.46 -25.51 24.35
N GLN A 260 -6.55 -26.21 23.24
CA GLN A 260 -6.22 -27.60 23.12
C GLN A 260 -4.74 -27.85 23.41
N MET A 261 -3.85 -26.99 23.00
CA MET A 261 -2.42 -27.05 23.29
C MET A 261 -2.11 -26.81 24.79
N LYS A 262 -2.83 -25.87 25.42
CA LYS A 262 -2.72 -25.62 26.88
C LYS A 262 -3.26 -26.80 27.70
N GLU A 263 -4.32 -27.43 27.26
CA GLU A 263 -4.94 -28.58 27.91
C GLU A 263 -4.03 -29.81 27.82
N ASN A 264 -3.46 -30.08 26.64
CA ASN A 264 -2.46 -31.13 26.46
C ASN A 264 -1.21 -30.91 27.34
N LEU A 265 -0.70 -29.68 27.43
CA LEU A 265 0.44 -29.37 28.31
C LEU A 265 0.11 -29.54 29.79
N ARG A 266 -1.09 -29.18 30.24
CA ARG A 266 -1.54 -29.41 31.61
C ARG A 266 -1.67 -30.89 31.90
N GLN A 267 -2.20 -31.68 30.96
CA GLN A 267 -2.35 -33.12 31.08
C GLN A 267 -0.99 -33.81 31.17
N ILE A 268 -0.04 -33.42 30.30
CA ILE A 268 1.36 -33.92 30.37
C ILE A 268 2.02 -33.53 31.70
N GLN A 269 1.80 -32.31 32.20
CA GLN A 269 2.32 -31.90 33.52
C GLN A 269 1.70 -32.67 34.66
N GLN A 270 0.40 -32.99 34.57
CA GLN A 270 -0.31 -33.76 35.55
C GLN A 270 0.17 -35.22 35.54
N ASP A 271 0.29 -35.83 34.35
CA ASP A 271 0.82 -37.21 34.17
C ASP A 271 2.27 -37.31 34.68
N LEU A 272 3.14 -36.35 34.41
CA LEU A 272 4.49 -36.27 34.95
C LEU A 272 4.50 -36.06 36.48
N GLY A 273 3.54 -35.30 37.01
CA GLY A 273 3.38 -35.06 38.44
C GLY A 273 2.88 -36.29 39.19
N GLU A 274 2.04 -37.12 38.57
CA GLU A 274 1.58 -38.40 39.13
C GLU A 274 2.70 -39.43 39.12
N ILE A 275 3.47 -39.55 38.05
CA ILE A 275 4.65 -40.43 37.97
C ILE A 275 5.69 -40.09 39.06
N THR A 276 5.87 -38.80 39.40
CA THR A 276 6.79 -38.38 40.46
C THR A 276 6.24 -38.60 41.88
N ARG A 277 4.91 -38.67 42.08
CA ARG A 277 4.29 -38.96 43.39
C ARG A 277 4.29 -40.45 43.75
N ASP A 278 4.16 -41.34 42.77
CA ASP A 278 4.19 -42.78 42.96
C ASP A 278 5.61 -43.36 42.96
N ALA A 279 6.61 -42.59 42.61
CA ALA A 279 8.00 -43.02 42.67
C ALA A 279 8.44 -43.10 44.14
N ARG A 280 8.46 -44.28 44.69
CA ARG A 280 9.28 -44.59 45.91
C ARG A 280 10.71 -44.10 45.61
N PRO A 281 11.44 -43.55 46.61
CA PRO A 281 12.81 -43.14 46.39
C PRO A 281 13.63 -44.37 45.94
N ILE A 282 13.90 -44.39 44.62
CA ILE A 282 14.75 -45.44 44.03
C ILE A 282 16.18 -45.02 44.34
N HIS A 283 16.78 -45.63 45.32
CA HIS A 283 18.21 -45.57 45.57
C HIS A 283 18.91 -46.40 44.50
N GLY A 284 19.37 -45.80 43.43
CA GLY A 284 20.12 -46.47 42.37
C GLY A 284 20.08 -45.66 41.02
N ALA A 285 21.02 -45.95 40.14
CA ALA A 285 21.04 -45.35 38.80
C ALA A 285 19.83 -45.87 37.99
N TYR A 286 19.07 -44.93 37.39
CA TYR A 286 17.97 -45.26 36.51
C TYR A 286 18.53 -45.70 35.15
N TYR A 287 18.25 -46.92 34.74
CA TYR A 287 18.62 -47.41 33.42
C TYR A 287 17.55 -46.92 32.41
N CYS A 288 17.97 -46.12 31.44
CA CYS A 288 17.11 -45.73 30.32
C CYS A 288 17.88 -45.91 29.02
N GLU A 289 17.15 -46.14 27.93
CA GLU A 289 17.74 -46.16 26.60
C GLU A 289 18.37 -44.83 26.23
N TYR A 290 19.46 -44.87 25.45
CA TYR A 290 20.25 -43.67 25.09
C TYR A 290 19.43 -42.54 24.49
N GLU A 291 18.46 -42.83 23.63
CA GLU A 291 17.59 -41.81 23.00
C GLU A 291 16.66 -41.15 24.03
N MET A 292 16.16 -41.87 25.00
CA MET A 292 15.37 -41.34 26.10
C MET A 292 16.23 -40.45 27.01
N PHE A 293 17.44 -40.89 27.36
CA PHE A 293 18.40 -40.09 28.12
C PHE A 293 18.74 -38.75 27.39
N LYS A 294 19.00 -38.80 26.10
CA LYS A 294 19.31 -37.64 25.28
C LYS A 294 18.15 -36.62 25.26
N SER A 295 16.90 -37.08 25.15
CA SER A 295 15.71 -36.26 25.17
C SER A 295 15.51 -35.57 26.53
N VAL A 296 15.67 -36.30 27.64
CA VAL A 296 15.60 -35.76 28.99
C VAL A 296 16.73 -34.76 29.25
N TYR A 297 17.96 -35.08 28.85
CA TYR A 297 19.11 -34.20 28.99
C TYR A 297 18.91 -32.89 28.23
N GLN A 298 18.40 -32.91 26.99
CA GLN A 298 18.10 -31.70 26.20
C GLN A 298 17.01 -30.86 26.86
N MET A 299 16.00 -31.49 27.47
CA MET A 299 14.93 -30.78 28.17
C MET A 299 15.44 -30.07 29.43
N VAL A 300 16.27 -30.74 30.23
CA VAL A 300 16.89 -30.18 31.44
C VAL A 300 17.88 -29.06 31.09
N ALA A 301 18.71 -29.25 30.07
CA ALA A 301 19.68 -28.25 29.61
C ALA A 301 18.98 -26.97 29.10
N ARG A 302 17.85 -27.09 28.39
CA ARG A 302 17.03 -25.95 27.97
C ARG A 302 16.33 -25.27 29.14
N SER A 303 15.94 -25.98 30.16
CA SER A 303 15.34 -25.41 31.38
C SER A 303 16.38 -24.64 32.20
N ALA A 304 17.59 -25.16 32.34
CA ALA A 304 18.70 -24.52 33.07
C ALA A 304 19.22 -23.27 32.35
N ALA A 305 19.12 -23.20 31.01
CA ALA A 305 19.51 -22.02 30.22
C ALA A 305 18.48 -20.87 30.28
N ARG A 306 17.30 -21.08 30.90
CA ARG A 306 16.23 -20.09 31.06
C ARG A 306 16.07 -19.58 32.50
N SER A 307 16.85 -20.12 33.43
CA SER A 307 16.97 -19.68 34.83
C SER A 307 18.16 -18.74 34.99
#